data_16f567f809b99198c9f6c31690ab8cd6
#
_entry.id   16f567f809b99198c9f6c31690ab8cd6
#
_cell.length_a   1.000
_cell.length_b   1.000
_cell.length_c   1.000
_cell.angle_alpha   90.00
_cell.angle_beta   90.00
_cell.angle_gamma   90.00
#
_symmetry.space_group_name_H-M   'P 1'
#
loop_
_entity.id
_entity.type
_entity.pdbx_description
1 polymer ?
#
loop_
_entity_poly.entity_id
_entity_poly.type
_entity_poly.pdbx_seq_one_letter_code
_entity_poly.pdbx_strand_id
1 'polypeptide(L)'
;MLTDEVKIKIIAGKGGDGVVAFDKIKMSLGPTGGRGGNGGNVYFEGVSNLSALNKYKHKLEYWAEDGKNGKSDRGDGADGKDIVLTVPIGTVAHSLDMRKDIEITKVGQKVLAAKGGIGGRGNYFFRSSTNTSPEEKELGRSGQEFNFILELRLIADVGFIGFPNAGKSSLLNELTKADVRVADYPFTTLEPNLGTLDKIIIADIPGLIEGASSGKGLGIKFLRHIQRTKILAHCISLESDDLLRDWKIIRKELEKYSQELAKRKEFILLTKSDLLDAGKVNVKIEEIKTVNKDVLVVSIHDWESLETLKNKIFSLV
;
A
#
# COMPACT_ATOMS: atom_id res chain seq x y z
N MET A 1 -13.11 10.91 3.53
CA MET A 1 -11.83 11.32 4.14
C MET A 1 -10.90 10.12 4.16
N LEU A 2 -9.74 10.20 3.53
CA LEU A 2 -8.75 9.13 3.47
C LEU A 2 -7.95 9.14 4.77
N THR A 3 -7.68 7.96 5.33
CA THR A 3 -6.81 7.82 6.50
C THR A 3 -5.44 7.40 6.04
N ASP A 4 -4.44 8.20 6.32
CA ASP A 4 -3.04 8.01 5.95
C ASP A 4 -2.20 7.43 7.08
N GLU A 5 -2.64 7.55 8.32
CA GLU A 5 -1.97 6.97 9.48
C GLU A 5 -2.99 6.41 10.48
N VAL A 6 -2.76 5.21 10.96
CA VAL A 6 -3.56 4.59 12.01
C VAL A 6 -2.70 3.70 12.90
N LYS A 7 -2.97 3.74 14.20
CA LYS A 7 -2.32 2.86 15.17
C LYS A 7 -3.21 1.66 15.42
N ILE A 8 -2.64 0.47 15.36
CA ILE A 8 -3.33 -0.77 15.65
C ILE A 8 -2.46 -1.67 16.54
N LYS A 9 -3.11 -2.46 17.36
CA LYS A 9 -2.52 -3.57 18.10
C LYS A 9 -2.98 -4.87 17.45
N ILE A 10 -2.05 -5.75 17.17
CA ILE A 10 -2.34 -7.08 16.65
C ILE A 10 -1.88 -8.13 17.63
N ILE A 11 -2.68 -9.17 17.80
CA ILE A 11 -2.43 -10.25 18.75
C ILE A 11 -2.68 -11.56 18.00
N ALA A 12 -1.64 -12.37 17.83
CA ALA A 12 -1.76 -13.71 17.29
C ALA A 12 -2.32 -14.67 18.32
N GLY A 13 -3.03 -15.69 17.88
CA GLY A 13 -3.69 -16.65 18.74
C GLY A 13 -2.71 -17.40 19.67
N LYS A 14 -3.12 -17.71 20.88
CA LYS A 14 -2.41 -18.59 21.80
C LYS A 14 -2.54 -20.03 21.29
N GLY A 15 -1.51 -20.87 21.45
CA GLY A 15 -1.62 -22.31 21.28
C GLY A 15 -2.51 -22.94 22.34
N GLY A 16 -3.28 -23.94 21.96
CA GLY A 16 -4.07 -24.75 22.90
C GLY A 16 -3.18 -25.56 23.83
N ASP A 17 -3.67 -25.88 25.00
CA ASP A 17 -2.94 -26.69 25.97
C ASP A 17 -3.01 -28.18 25.58
N GLY A 18 -1.93 -28.92 25.81
CA GLY A 18 -1.96 -30.36 25.79
C GLY A 18 -2.82 -30.92 26.90
N VAL A 19 -3.28 -32.15 26.77
CA VAL A 19 -4.16 -32.78 27.78
C VAL A 19 -3.49 -33.98 28.38
N VAL A 20 -3.79 -34.24 29.70
CA VAL A 20 -3.48 -35.51 30.33
C VAL A 20 -4.74 -36.37 30.27
N ALA A 21 -4.65 -37.49 29.58
CA ALA A 21 -5.72 -38.47 29.49
C ALA A 21 -5.15 -39.89 29.44
N PHE A 22 -5.92 -40.83 29.92
CA PHE A 22 -5.56 -42.25 29.91
C PHE A 22 -6.70 -43.08 29.31
N ASP A 23 -6.33 -44.21 28.74
CA ASP A 23 -7.30 -45.14 28.18
C ASP A 23 -8.21 -45.68 29.33
N LYS A 24 -9.49 -45.77 29.06
CA LYS A 24 -10.50 -46.29 29.98
C LYS A 24 -10.69 -47.81 29.89
N ILE A 25 -10.03 -48.44 28.94
CA ILE A 25 -10.16 -49.89 28.72
C ILE A 25 -9.32 -50.62 29.77
N LYS A 26 -9.96 -51.56 30.48
CA LYS A 26 -9.47 -52.29 31.67
C LYS A 26 -8.23 -53.16 31.40
N MET A 27 -7.34 -52.94 30.66
CA MET A 27 -6.02 -53.58 30.40
C MET A 27 -5.11 -52.76 29.47
N SER A 28 -5.51 -51.51 29.18
CA SER A 28 -4.77 -50.61 28.30
C SER A 28 -4.68 -49.25 28.92
N LEU A 29 -4.11 -49.16 30.12
CA LEU A 29 -4.02 -47.88 30.85
C LEU A 29 -2.97 -46.90 30.33
N GLY A 30 -2.72 -46.91 29.03
CA GLY A 30 -1.72 -46.03 28.41
C GLY A 30 -2.16 -44.58 28.32
N PRO A 31 -1.22 -43.63 28.20
CA PRO A 31 -1.52 -42.25 28.04
C PRO A 31 -2.16 -42.01 26.65
N THR A 32 -3.24 -41.20 26.63
CA THR A 32 -4.01 -40.90 25.41
C THR A 32 -4.21 -39.41 25.19
N GLY A 33 -3.60 -38.54 25.97
CA GLY A 33 -3.78 -37.11 25.86
C GLY A 33 -3.15 -36.56 24.60
N GLY A 34 -3.97 -35.89 23.76
CA GLY A 34 -3.58 -35.26 22.52
C GLY A 34 -2.90 -33.90 22.71
N ARG A 35 -2.37 -33.38 21.63
CA ARG A 35 -1.71 -32.09 21.54
C ARG A 35 -2.76 -30.97 21.42
N GLY A 36 -2.48 -29.78 21.96
CA GLY A 36 -3.23 -28.55 21.63
C GLY A 36 -2.94 -28.09 20.19
N GLY A 37 -3.93 -27.47 19.57
CA GLY A 37 -3.78 -26.84 18.27
C GLY A 37 -2.90 -25.59 18.35
N ASN A 38 -2.30 -25.18 17.25
CA ASN A 38 -1.56 -23.93 17.18
C ASN A 38 -2.54 -22.73 17.16
N GLY A 39 -2.11 -21.59 17.65
CA GLY A 39 -2.84 -20.33 17.49
C GLY A 39 -2.75 -19.81 16.07
N GLY A 40 -3.77 -19.05 15.62
CA GLY A 40 -3.81 -18.42 14.33
C GLY A 40 -2.78 -17.28 14.20
N ASN A 41 -2.31 -17.06 13.01
CA ASN A 41 -1.37 -15.99 12.66
C ASN A 41 -2.13 -14.71 12.27
N VAL A 42 -1.41 -13.56 12.27
CA VAL A 42 -1.90 -12.30 11.73
C VAL A 42 -1.09 -11.94 10.50
N TYR A 43 -1.77 -11.63 9.41
CA TYR A 43 -1.17 -11.21 8.15
C TYR A 43 -1.64 -9.83 7.74
N PHE A 44 -0.75 -9.07 7.06
CA PHE A 44 -1.15 -7.94 6.24
C PHE A 44 -1.26 -8.40 4.78
N GLU A 45 -2.30 -7.92 4.08
CA GLU A 45 -2.52 -8.21 2.65
C GLU A 45 -2.79 -6.93 1.89
N GLY A 46 -2.05 -6.73 0.78
CA GLY A 46 -2.16 -5.58 -0.10
C GLY A 46 -3.42 -5.60 -0.94
N VAL A 47 -4.17 -4.49 -0.94
CA VAL A 47 -5.34 -4.29 -1.80
C VAL A 47 -5.22 -2.98 -2.57
N SER A 48 -5.88 -2.89 -3.73
CA SER A 48 -5.95 -1.66 -4.54
C SER A 48 -6.81 -0.55 -3.91
N ASN A 49 -7.66 -0.89 -2.94
CA ASN A 49 -8.55 0.06 -2.30
C ASN A 49 -7.80 0.98 -1.32
N LEU A 50 -7.53 2.23 -1.72
CA LEU A 50 -6.84 3.23 -0.92
C LEU A 50 -7.56 3.58 0.40
N SER A 51 -8.89 3.41 0.46
CA SER A 51 -9.68 3.66 1.68
C SER A 51 -9.65 2.49 2.68
N ALA A 52 -8.90 1.42 2.42
CA ALA A 52 -8.90 0.23 3.28
C ALA A 52 -8.39 0.51 4.70
N LEU A 53 -7.61 1.58 4.93
CA LEU A 53 -7.20 1.99 6.29
C LEU A 53 -8.33 2.59 7.12
N ASN A 54 -9.40 3.11 6.50
CA ASN A 54 -10.51 3.74 7.23
C ASN A 54 -11.17 2.79 8.24
N LYS A 55 -11.21 1.49 7.95
CA LYS A 55 -11.80 0.48 8.85
C LYS A 55 -11.06 0.32 10.17
N TYR A 56 -9.79 0.76 10.22
CA TYR A 56 -8.97 0.66 11.43
C TYR A 56 -9.10 1.87 12.37
N LYS A 57 -9.80 2.94 11.97
CA LYS A 57 -9.99 4.15 12.81
C LYS A 57 -10.70 3.88 14.13
N HIS A 58 -11.67 2.97 14.11
CA HIS A 58 -12.58 2.77 15.24
C HIS A 58 -12.30 1.50 16.04
N LYS A 59 -11.53 0.58 15.46
CA LYS A 59 -11.13 -0.66 16.14
C LYS A 59 -9.62 -0.72 16.17
N LEU A 60 -9.05 -0.63 17.38
CA LEU A 60 -7.61 -0.53 17.56
C LEU A 60 -6.93 -1.88 17.76
N GLU A 61 -7.68 -2.94 18.09
CA GLU A 61 -7.12 -4.25 18.43
C GLU A 61 -7.70 -5.35 17.54
N TYR A 62 -6.84 -6.26 17.11
CA TYR A 62 -7.18 -7.37 16.23
C TYR A 62 -6.55 -8.66 16.72
N TRP A 63 -7.38 -9.69 16.92
CA TRP A 63 -6.96 -10.99 17.43
C TRP A 63 -7.17 -12.08 16.37
N ALA A 64 -6.17 -12.95 16.22
CA ALA A 64 -6.37 -14.24 15.59
C ALA A 64 -6.94 -15.24 16.59
N GLU A 65 -7.54 -16.31 16.10
CA GLU A 65 -8.20 -17.34 16.94
C GLU A 65 -7.16 -18.18 17.68
N ASP A 66 -7.45 -18.48 18.94
CA ASP A 66 -6.62 -19.39 19.75
C ASP A 66 -6.79 -20.83 19.26
N GLY A 67 -5.72 -21.63 19.37
CA GLY A 67 -5.78 -23.08 19.19
C GLY A 67 -6.62 -23.73 20.26
N LYS A 68 -7.36 -24.77 19.91
CA LYS A 68 -8.15 -25.56 20.86
C LYS A 68 -7.26 -26.47 21.67
N ASN A 69 -7.64 -26.74 22.91
CA ASN A 69 -6.94 -27.71 23.74
C ASN A 69 -7.01 -29.11 23.12
N GLY A 70 -6.01 -29.93 23.39
CA GLY A 70 -6.02 -31.35 23.08
C GLY A 70 -7.20 -32.08 23.71
N LYS A 71 -7.49 -33.26 23.23
CA LYS A 71 -8.57 -34.13 23.72
C LYS A 71 -8.00 -35.46 24.16
N SER A 72 -8.85 -36.28 24.83
CA SER A 72 -8.57 -37.72 25.05
C SER A 72 -8.49 -38.45 23.71
N ASP A 73 -8.12 -39.73 23.78
CA ASP A 73 -8.06 -40.64 22.66
C ASP A 73 -7.15 -40.20 21.52
N ARG A 74 -6.02 -39.53 21.88
CA ARG A 74 -5.02 -38.94 20.98
C ARG A 74 -5.60 -37.87 20.04
N GLY A 75 -6.73 -37.29 20.43
CA GLY A 75 -7.35 -36.23 19.65
C GLY A 75 -6.58 -34.92 19.78
N ASP A 76 -6.03 -34.41 18.69
CA ASP A 76 -5.39 -33.11 18.67
C ASP A 76 -6.45 -31.98 18.68
N GLY A 77 -6.13 -30.87 19.30
CA GLY A 77 -6.92 -29.64 19.22
C GLY A 77 -6.83 -29.04 17.83
N ALA A 78 -7.94 -28.47 17.37
CA ALA A 78 -7.92 -27.76 16.09
C ALA A 78 -7.07 -26.47 16.20
N ASP A 79 -6.34 -26.16 15.11
CA ASP A 79 -5.61 -24.89 15.02
C ASP A 79 -6.58 -23.71 14.97
N GLY A 80 -6.17 -22.58 15.52
CA GLY A 80 -6.87 -21.31 15.43
C GLY A 80 -6.79 -20.74 14.01
N LYS A 81 -7.85 -20.04 13.60
CA LYS A 81 -7.90 -19.41 12.28
C LYS A 81 -7.01 -18.18 12.24
N ASP A 82 -6.29 -18.05 11.12
CA ASP A 82 -5.53 -16.86 10.79
C ASP A 82 -6.47 -15.66 10.57
N ILE A 83 -5.99 -14.45 10.88
CA ILE A 83 -6.64 -13.20 10.50
C ILE A 83 -5.83 -12.50 9.42
N VAL A 84 -6.52 -11.98 8.40
CA VAL A 84 -5.91 -11.21 7.33
C VAL A 84 -6.42 -9.76 7.41
N LEU A 85 -5.50 -8.84 7.63
CA LEU A 85 -5.74 -7.42 7.70
C LEU A 85 -5.39 -6.79 6.35
N THR A 86 -6.41 -6.42 5.56
CA THR A 86 -6.18 -5.82 4.24
C THR A 86 -5.78 -4.36 4.38
N VAL A 87 -4.68 -3.98 3.75
CA VAL A 87 -4.15 -2.62 3.74
C VAL A 87 -3.92 -2.17 2.30
N PRO A 88 -4.00 -0.86 1.99
CA PRO A 88 -3.67 -0.37 0.65
C PRO A 88 -2.23 -0.73 0.26
N ILE A 89 -1.98 -0.94 -1.04
CA ILE A 89 -0.61 -0.93 -1.55
C ILE A 89 0.05 0.41 -1.23
N GLY A 90 1.36 0.38 -0.95
CA GLY A 90 2.09 1.56 -0.47
C GLY A 90 1.96 1.81 1.03
N THR A 91 1.28 0.92 1.79
CA THR A 91 1.29 0.98 3.24
C THR A 91 2.62 0.48 3.80
N VAL A 92 3.19 1.25 4.72
CA VAL A 92 4.30 0.83 5.57
C VAL A 92 3.76 0.62 6.98
N ALA A 93 3.89 -0.59 7.49
CA ALA A 93 3.56 -0.92 8.86
C ALA A 93 4.83 -0.79 9.72
N HIS A 94 4.93 0.29 10.48
CA HIS A 94 6.01 0.55 11.43
C HIS A 94 5.71 -0.18 12.72
N SER A 95 6.54 -1.18 13.06
CA SER A 95 6.44 -1.82 14.36
C SER A 95 7.03 -0.93 15.44
N LEU A 96 6.27 -0.68 16.51
CA LEU A 96 6.76 0.04 17.68
C LEU A 96 7.61 -0.86 18.59
N ASP A 97 7.46 -2.17 18.45
CA ASP A 97 8.10 -3.18 19.32
C ASP A 97 9.30 -3.86 18.64
N MET A 98 9.30 -3.90 17.31
CA MET A 98 10.38 -4.46 16.49
C MET A 98 11.08 -3.36 15.69
N ARG A 99 12.39 -3.50 15.46
CA ARG A 99 13.16 -2.57 14.61
C ARG A 99 13.00 -2.86 13.11
N LYS A 100 11.87 -3.41 12.68
CA LYS A 100 11.66 -3.81 11.29
C LYS A 100 10.29 -3.35 10.80
N ASP A 101 10.31 -2.58 9.74
CA ASP A 101 9.10 -2.16 9.04
C ASP A 101 8.66 -3.24 8.03
N ILE A 102 7.35 -3.32 7.82
CA ILE A 102 6.75 -4.17 6.79
C ILE A 102 6.17 -3.26 5.72
N GLU A 103 6.68 -3.37 4.50
CA GLU A 103 6.19 -2.61 3.35
C GLU A 103 5.33 -3.50 2.44
N ILE A 104 4.14 -3.00 2.07
CA ILE A 104 3.20 -3.67 1.19
C ILE A 104 3.19 -2.95 -0.15
N THR A 105 3.79 -3.55 -1.18
CA THR A 105 4.03 -2.92 -2.49
C THR A 105 3.16 -3.46 -3.61
N LYS A 106 2.54 -4.65 -3.44
CA LYS A 106 1.77 -5.32 -4.50
C LYS A 106 0.40 -5.76 -4.01
N VAL A 107 -0.60 -5.71 -4.92
CA VAL A 107 -1.92 -6.28 -4.66
C VAL A 107 -1.81 -7.79 -4.47
N GLY A 108 -2.46 -8.32 -3.44
CA GLY A 108 -2.39 -9.74 -3.06
C GLY A 108 -1.09 -10.15 -2.34
N GLN A 109 -0.15 -9.23 -2.12
CA GLN A 109 1.02 -9.50 -1.30
C GLN A 109 0.58 -9.76 0.14
N LYS A 110 0.81 -10.97 0.63
CA LYS A 110 0.48 -11.39 1.99
C LYS A 110 1.77 -11.54 2.81
N VAL A 111 1.88 -10.79 3.90
CA VAL A 111 3.07 -10.77 4.76
C VAL A 111 2.69 -11.10 6.19
N LEU A 112 3.43 -12.01 6.81
CA LEU A 112 3.24 -12.38 8.21
C LEU A 112 3.62 -11.20 9.12
N ALA A 113 2.65 -10.73 9.92
CA ALA A 113 2.82 -9.62 10.86
C ALA A 113 3.03 -10.12 12.30
N ALA A 114 2.32 -11.19 12.70
CA ALA A 114 2.52 -11.82 14.00
C ALA A 114 2.25 -13.34 13.92
N LYS A 115 3.12 -14.14 14.54
CA LYS A 115 3.04 -15.60 14.52
C LYS A 115 2.25 -16.11 15.72
N GLY A 116 1.34 -17.07 15.46
CA GLY A 116 0.60 -17.79 16.49
C GLY A 116 1.48 -18.63 17.41
N GLY A 117 0.97 -18.85 18.61
CA GLY A 117 1.61 -19.70 19.61
C GLY A 117 1.53 -21.18 19.23
N ILE A 118 2.53 -21.95 19.60
CA ILE A 118 2.58 -23.39 19.36
C ILE A 118 1.72 -24.10 20.40
N GLY A 119 0.91 -25.08 19.98
CA GLY A 119 0.14 -25.95 20.86
C GLY A 119 1.04 -26.83 21.74
N GLY A 120 0.63 -27.01 22.99
CA GLY A 120 1.33 -27.84 23.97
C GLY A 120 1.16 -29.32 23.68
N ARG A 121 2.16 -30.13 24.01
CA ARG A 121 2.09 -31.58 23.91
C ARG A 121 1.26 -32.17 25.05
N GLY A 122 0.40 -33.16 24.74
CA GLY A 122 -0.29 -33.95 25.74
C GLY A 122 0.57 -35.09 26.27
N ASN A 123 0.07 -35.80 27.30
CA ASN A 123 0.85 -36.84 28.00
C ASN A 123 1.24 -38.01 27.08
N TYR A 124 0.51 -38.27 25.99
CA TYR A 124 0.89 -39.28 24.99
C TYR A 124 2.31 -39.09 24.43
N PHE A 125 2.74 -37.85 24.27
CA PHE A 125 4.04 -37.50 23.67
C PHE A 125 5.23 -37.60 24.66
N PHE A 126 4.97 -37.79 25.92
CA PHE A 126 6.00 -37.98 26.98
C PHE A 126 6.23 -39.45 27.32
N ARG A 127 5.52 -40.35 26.65
CA ARG A 127 5.69 -41.81 26.83
C ARG A 127 7.09 -42.26 26.39
N SER A 128 7.74 -43.01 27.27
CA SER A 128 9.04 -43.63 27.02
C SER A 128 9.10 -45.02 27.66
N SER A 129 10.20 -45.76 27.43
CA SER A 129 10.44 -47.06 28.03
C SER A 129 10.54 -47.01 29.56
N THR A 130 10.98 -45.86 30.12
CA THR A 130 11.12 -45.65 31.55
C THR A 130 9.91 -44.94 32.18
N ASN A 131 9.08 -44.27 31.34
CA ASN A 131 7.86 -43.61 31.80
C ASN A 131 6.69 -44.02 30.88
N THR A 132 6.01 -45.11 31.23
CA THR A 132 4.92 -45.69 30.43
C THR A 132 3.58 -45.01 30.66
N SER A 133 3.40 -44.25 31.74
CA SER A 133 2.16 -43.57 32.13
C SER A 133 2.43 -42.12 32.59
N PRO A 134 2.97 -41.24 31.73
CA PRO A 134 3.29 -39.88 32.10
C PRO A 134 2.03 -39.07 32.43
N GLU A 135 2.11 -38.27 33.46
CA GLU A 135 1.09 -37.30 33.88
C GLU A 135 1.46 -35.86 33.46
N GLU A 136 2.49 -35.73 32.65
CA GLU A 136 3.02 -34.44 32.17
C GLU A 136 2.27 -33.97 30.93
N LYS A 137 2.08 -32.66 30.85
CA LYS A 137 1.60 -31.98 29.68
C LYS A 137 2.30 -30.64 29.51
N GLU A 138 2.33 -30.12 28.28
CA GLU A 138 2.75 -28.76 28.02
C GLU A 138 1.56 -27.84 27.87
N LEU A 139 1.70 -26.61 28.35
CA LEU A 139 0.78 -25.53 28.06
C LEU A 139 1.08 -24.97 26.66
N GLY A 140 0.04 -24.52 25.99
CA GLY A 140 0.20 -23.81 24.72
C GLY A 140 0.95 -22.49 24.95
N ARG A 141 1.83 -22.16 24.01
CA ARG A 141 2.62 -20.92 24.04
C ARG A 141 1.75 -19.74 23.61
N SER A 142 2.01 -18.57 24.17
CA SER A 142 1.38 -17.33 23.73
C SER A 142 1.78 -17.01 22.28
N GLY A 143 0.86 -16.47 21.50
CA GLY A 143 1.17 -15.86 20.21
C GLY A 143 1.95 -14.57 20.40
N GLN A 144 2.48 -14.04 19.29
CA GLN A 144 3.16 -12.76 19.26
C GLN A 144 2.13 -11.61 19.33
N GLU A 145 2.52 -10.54 19.97
CA GLU A 145 1.74 -9.32 20.11
C GLU A 145 2.61 -8.14 19.71
N PHE A 146 2.06 -7.24 18.85
CA PHE A 146 2.78 -6.07 18.37
C PHE A 146 1.87 -4.88 18.18
N ASN A 147 2.43 -3.68 18.40
CA ASN A 147 1.81 -2.41 18.08
C ASN A 147 2.39 -1.89 16.77
N PHE A 148 1.51 -1.54 15.84
CA PHE A 148 1.90 -0.99 14.54
C PHE A 148 1.31 0.39 14.33
N ILE A 149 2.10 1.25 13.68
CA ILE A 149 1.60 2.43 12.99
C ILE A 149 1.54 2.05 11.51
N LEU A 150 0.33 1.97 10.95
CA LEU A 150 0.13 1.80 9.51
C LEU A 150 0.15 3.18 8.88
N GLU A 151 1.19 3.49 8.11
CA GLU A 151 1.33 4.72 7.35
C GLU A 151 1.10 4.42 5.87
N LEU A 152 0.10 5.04 5.26
CA LEU A 152 -0.09 4.96 3.83
C LEU A 152 0.89 5.92 3.15
N ARG A 153 1.96 5.38 2.61
CA ARG A 153 2.89 6.13 1.76
C ARG A 153 2.43 5.96 0.33
N LEU A 154 1.63 6.89 -0.14
CA LEU A 154 1.13 6.87 -1.51
C LEU A 154 2.30 6.80 -2.49
N ILE A 155 2.37 5.68 -3.21
CA ILE A 155 3.22 5.53 -4.37
C ILE A 155 2.29 5.78 -5.55
N ALA A 156 2.35 6.96 -6.14
CA ALA A 156 1.77 7.15 -7.44
C ALA A 156 2.74 6.53 -8.46
N ASP A 157 2.22 5.74 -9.37
CA ASP A 157 3.03 5.21 -10.46
C ASP A 157 3.40 6.32 -11.43
N VAL A 158 2.43 7.23 -11.70
CA VAL A 158 2.59 8.39 -12.56
C VAL A 158 2.18 9.66 -11.83
N GLY A 159 3.04 10.66 -11.81
CA GLY A 159 2.74 11.99 -11.27
C GLY A 159 2.54 13.02 -12.39
N PHE A 160 1.37 13.64 -12.44
CA PHE A 160 1.13 14.79 -13.32
C PHE A 160 1.69 16.05 -12.69
N ILE A 161 2.63 16.70 -13.36
CA ILE A 161 3.23 17.97 -12.96
C ILE A 161 2.97 19.01 -14.05
N GLY A 162 3.03 20.28 -13.71
CA GLY A 162 2.80 21.38 -14.65
C GLY A 162 2.13 22.56 -14.01
N PHE A 163 2.02 23.65 -14.75
CA PHE A 163 1.41 24.90 -14.30
C PHE A 163 -0.06 24.73 -13.87
N PRO A 164 -0.61 25.61 -13.03
CA PRO A 164 -2.05 25.73 -12.84
C PRO A 164 -2.74 25.85 -14.21
N ASN A 165 -3.91 25.25 -14.35
CA ASN A 165 -4.70 25.24 -15.59
C ASN A 165 -4.03 24.55 -16.78
N ALA A 166 -2.91 23.84 -16.62
CA ALA A 166 -2.34 22.98 -17.68
C ALA A 166 -3.19 21.72 -18.00
N GLY A 167 -4.39 21.60 -17.47
CA GLY A 167 -5.30 20.50 -17.76
C GLY A 167 -5.05 19.20 -16.99
N LYS A 168 -4.18 19.19 -15.96
CA LYS A 168 -3.81 17.99 -15.19
C LYS A 168 -5.00 17.27 -14.57
N SER A 169 -5.79 17.99 -13.77
CA SER A 169 -6.94 17.42 -13.05
C SER A 169 -8.04 16.97 -14.03
N SER A 170 -8.28 17.73 -15.10
CA SER A 170 -9.24 17.36 -16.15
C SER A 170 -8.81 16.08 -16.87
N LEU A 171 -7.52 15.97 -17.19
CA LEU A 171 -6.95 14.80 -17.82
C LEU A 171 -6.99 13.57 -16.89
N LEU A 172 -6.70 13.75 -15.60
CA LEU A 172 -6.82 12.70 -14.60
C LEU A 172 -8.25 12.17 -14.53
N ASN A 173 -9.24 13.07 -14.44
CA ASN A 173 -10.66 12.70 -14.39
C ASN A 173 -11.08 11.90 -15.63
N GLU A 174 -10.65 12.30 -16.81
CA GLU A 174 -11.02 11.64 -18.07
C GLU A 174 -10.36 10.26 -18.22
N LEU A 175 -9.10 10.12 -17.80
CA LEU A 175 -8.37 8.85 -17.85
C LEU A 175 -8.93 7.80 -16.86
N THR A 176 -9.42 8.24 -15.71
CA THR A 176 -9.79 7.33 -14.61
C THR A 176 -11.29 7.12 -14.46
N LYS A 177 -12.12 7.73 -15.31
CA LYS A 177 -13.60 7.64 -15.47
C LYS A 177 -14.36 7.03 -14.28
N ALA A 178 -14.46 7.66 -13.15
CA ALA A 178 -15.26 7.28 -11.99
C ALA A 178 -14.50 6.92 -10.69
N ASP A 179 -13.20 6.78 -10.69
CA ASP A 179 -12.44 6.44 -9.49
C ASP A 179 -11.48 7.56 -9.03
N VAL A 180 -11.77 8.81 -9.43
CA VAL A 180 -11.04 9.96 -8.88
C VAL A 180 -11.48 10.17 -7.44
N ARG A 181 -10.55 10.01 -6.52
CA ARG A 181 -10.76 10.29 -5.10
C ARG A 181 -9.91 11.47 -4.71
N VAL A 182 -10.58 12.50 -4.23
CA VAL A 182 -9.91 13.60 -3.54
C VAL A 182 -9.33 13.03 -2.25
N ALA A 183 -8.02 13.06 -2.11
CA ALA A 183 -7.35 12.65 -0.89
C ALA A 183 -7.24 13.87 0.02
N ASP A 184 -8.11 13.93 1.04
CA ASP A 184 -8.12 14.97 2.06
C ASP A 184 -6.99 14.68 3.08
N TYR A 185 -5.86 15.34 2.90
CA TYR A 185 -4.72 15.24 3.81
C TYR A 185 -4.78 16.36 4.84
N PRO A 186 -4.82 16.07 6.14
CA PRO A 186 -4.96 17.07 7.20
C PRO A 186 -3.78 18.04 7.31
N PHE A 187 -2.74 17.87 6.50
CA PHE A 187 -1.53 18.71 6.48
C PHE A 187 -1.28 19.41 5.13
N THR A 188 -2.22 19.33 4.19
CA THR A 188 -2.14 20.05 2.90
C THR A 188 -3.25 21.08 2.80
N THR A 189 -2.89 22.28 2.33
CA THR A 189 -3.87 23.31 1.96
C THR A 189 -4.46 23.09 0.56
N LEU A 190 -3.85 22.17 -0.22
CA LEU A 190 -4.26 21.77 -1.56
C LEU A 190 -4.42 20.25 -1.58
N GLU A 191 -5.60 19.77 -1.90
CA GLU A 191 -5.93 18.36 -1.95
C GLU A 191 -5.41 17.75 -3.27
N PRO A 192 -4.52 16.74 -3.22
CA PRO A 192 -4.12 16.04 -4.44
C PRO A 192 -5.26 15.16 -4.93
N ASN A 193 -5.52 15.23 -6.22
CA ASN A 193 -6.42 14.30 -6.87
C ASN A 193 -5.66 13.03 -7.23
N LEU A 194 -6.20 11.90 -6.81
CA LEU A 194 -5.68 10.59 -7.14
C LEU A 194 -6.69 9.87 -8.02
N GLY A 195 -6.21 9.22 -9.04
CA GLY A 195 -7.04 8.39 -9.89
C GLY A 195 -6.40 7.02 -10.10
N THR A 196 -7.21 6.00 -10.30
CA THR A 196 -6.76 4.66 -10.66
C THR A 196 -7.13 4.36 -12.10
N LEU A 197 -6.11 4.01 -12.88
CA LEU A 197 -6.25 3.49 -14.24
C LEU A 197 -5.89 2.00 -14.18
N ASP A 198 -6.90 1.14 -14.09
CA ASP A 198 -6.77 -0.29 -13.77
C ASP A 198 -5.99 -0.53 -12.46
N LYS A 199 -4.70 -0.89 -12.56
CA LYS A 199 -3.82 -1.13 -11.42
C LYS A 199 -2.80 0.00 -11.18
N ILE A 200 -2.79 1.01 -12.04
CA ILE A 200 -1.85 2.13 -12.01
C ILE A 200 -2.47 3.28 -11.24
N ILE A 201 -1.74 3.84 -10.30
CA ILE A 201 -2.15 5.01 -9.53
C ILE A 201 -1.53 6.25 -10.19
N ILE A 202 -2.38 7.19 -10.57
CA ILE A 202 -1.99 8.48 -11.12
C ILE A 202 -2.30 9.57 -10.09
N ALA A 203 -1.34 10.45 -9.83
CA ALA A 203 -1.51 11.59 -8.94
C ALA A 203 -1.42 12.90 -9.71
N ASP A 204 -2.40 13.78 -9.53
CA ASP A 204 -2.24 15.20 -9.87
C ASP A 204 -1.46 15.86 -8.74
N ILE A 205 -0.29 16.43 -9.07
CA ILE A 205 0.60 17.10 -8.14
C ILE A 205 0.33 18.60 -8.19
N PRO A 206 -0.58 19.14 -7.34
CA PRO A 206 -0.89 20.55 -7.35
C PRO A 206 0.23 21.35 -6.69
N GLY A 207 0.40 22.60 -7.11
CA GLY A 207 1.12 23.61 -6.32
C GLY A 207 2.64 23.52 -6.28
N LEU A 208 3.30 22.94 -7.30
CA LEU A 208 4.76 23.07 -7.43
C LEU A 208 5.19 24.55 -7.60
N ILE A 209 4.31 25.45 -8.05
CA ILE A 209 4.65 26.81 -8.48
C ILE A 209 4.34 27.89 -7.47
N GLU A 210 3.39 27.71 -6.55
CA GLU A 210 2.99 28.77 -5.62
C GLU A 210 3.65 28.59 -4.24
N GLY A 211 4.96 28.88 -4.14
CA GLY A 211 5.63 29.07 -2.85
C GLY A 211 6.07 27.79 -2.13
N ALA A 212 6.26 26.68 -2.82
CA ALA A 212 6.80 25.45 -2.24
C ALA A 212 8.18 25.67 -1.58
N SER A 213 9.00 26.55 -2.14
CA SER A 213 10.31 26.92 -1.59
C SER A 213 10.26 27.89 -0.41
N SER A 214 9.12 28.56 -0.16
CA SER A 214 8.94 29.56 0.92
C SER A 214 8.23 29.01 2.17
N GLY A 215 7.98 27.70 2.25
CA GLY A 215 7.33 27.08 3.42
C GLY A 215 5.82 27.30 3.52
N LYS A 216 5.21 28.04 2.59
CA LYS A 216 3.76 28.26 2.52
C LYS A 216 3.03 27.34 1.55
N GLY A 217 3.76 26.46 0.83
CA GLY A 217 3.21 25.49 -0.10
C GLY A 217 2.90 24.14 0.55
N LEU A 218 2.69 23.13 -0.29
CA LEU A 218 2.42 21.73 0.08
C LEU A 218 3.30 21.27 1.24
N GLY A 219 2.70 20.80 2.32
CA GLY A 219 3.44 20.38 3.51
C GLY A 219 4.51 19.34 3.21
N ILE A 220 5.63 19.40 3.93
CA ILE A 220 6.80 18.50 3.78
C ILE A 220 6.39 17.01 3.77
N LYS A 221 5.32 16.65 4.46
CA LYS A 221 4.77 15.29 4.49
C LYS A 221 4.21 14.86 3.14
N PHE A 222 3.42 15.72 2.46
CA PHE A 222 2.85 15.41 1.14
C PHE A 222 3.95 15.20 0.09
N LEU A 223 4.97 16.01 0.15
CA LEU A 223 6.09 15.96 -0.77
C LEU A 223 6.93 14.66 -0.61
N ARG A 224 6.99 14.08 0.59
CA ARG A 224 7.57 12.74 0.80
C ARG A 224 6.78 11.65 0.08
N HIS A 225 5.48 11.79 -0.05
CA HIS A 225 4.62 10.82 -0.74
C HIS A 225 4.85 10.86 -2.26
N ILE A 226 5.09 12.07 -2.82
CA ILE A 226 5.37 12.26 -4.25
C ILE A 226 6.79 11.78 -4.63
N GLN A 227 7.77 11.84 -3.74
CA GLN A 227 9.13 11.35 -3.99
C GLN A 227 9.19 9.90 -4.47
N ARG A 228 8.13 9.11 -4.25
CA ARG A 228 8.03 7.72 -4.67
C ARG A 228 7.35 7.51 -6.02
N THR A 229 6.94 8.59 -6.71
CA THR A 229 6.42 8.51 -8.08
C THR A 229 7.47 7.90 -9.01
N LYS A 230 7.09 6.88 -9.77
CA LYS A 230 8.02 6.18 -10.67
C LYS A 230 8.35 7.01 -11.91
N ILE A 231 7.32 7.69 -12.46
CA ILE A 231 7.36 8.40 -13.73
C ILE A 231 6.66 9.75 -13.56
N LEU A 232 7.20 10.78 -14.21
CA LEU A 232 6.60 12.10 -14.28
C LEU A 232 6.00 12.34 -15.65
N ALA A 233 4.76 12.77 -15.70
CA ALA A 233 4.11 13.28 -16.89
C ALA A 233 4.00 14.80 -16.79
N HIS A 234 4.81 15.52 -17.54
CA HIS A 234 4.87 16.97 -17.49
C HIS A 234 3.84 17.59 -18.44
N CYS A 235 2.74 18.04 -17.87
CA CYS A 235 1.64 18.65 -18.60
C CYS A 235 1.95 20.12 -18.91
N ILE A 236 1.99 20.46 -20.18
CA ILE A 236 2.18 21.83 -20.67
C ILE A 236 1.01 22.16 -21.59
N SER A 237 0.29 23.25 -21.31
CA SER A 237 -0.81 23.70 -22.16
C SER A 237 -0.27 24.24 -23.49
N LEU A 238 -0.85 23.83 -24.61
CA LEU A 238 -0.53 24.39 -25.93
C LEU A 238 -0.99 25.86 -26.06
N GLU A 239 -1.80 26.38 -25.13
CA GLU A 239 -2.12 27.81 -25.06
C GLU A 239 -0.93 28.67 -24.60
N SER A 240 0.11 28.08 -24.01
CA SER A 240 1.30 28.83 -23.58
C SER A 240 2.03 29.42 -24.75
N ASP A 241 2.48 30.65 -24.58
CA ASP A 241 3.28 31.37 -25.60
C ASP A 241 4.73 30.85 -25.68
N ASP A 242 5.26 30.28 -24.58
CA ASP A 242 6.64 29.79 -24.48
C ASP A 242 6.70 28.46 -23.68
N LEU A 243 6.62 27.34 -24.40
CA LEU A 243 6.63 25.99 -23.82
C LEU A 243 7.97 25.66 -23.15
N LEU A 244 9.08 26.14 -23.71
CA LEU A 244 10.41 25.89 -23.18
C LEU A 244 10.63 26.61 -21.86
N ARG A 245 10.14 27.82 -21.74
CA ARG A 245 10.15 28.58 -20.47
C ARG A 245 9.36 27.86 -19.41
N ASP A 246 8.14 27.42 -19.73
CA ASP A 246 7.25 26.74 -18.79
C ASP A 246 7.89 25.45 -18.32
N TRP A 247 8.44 24.63 -19.23
CA TRP A 247 9.16 23.42 -18.87
C TRP A 247 10.34 23.72 -17.96
N LYS A 248 11.17 24.73 -18.28
CA LYS A 248 12.35 25.09 -17.46
C LYS A 248 11.99 25.52 -16.06
N ILE A 249 10.90 26.27 -15.88
CA ILE A 249 10.44 26.74 -14.57
C ILE A 249 10.09 25.55 -13.69
N ILE A 250 9.24 24.65 -14.17
CA ILE A 250 8.81 23.44 -13.41
C ILE A 250 10.01 22.56 -13.08
N ARG A 251 10.91 22.31 -14.05
CA ARG A 251 12.11 21.51 -13.81
C ARG A 251 13.00 22.11 -12.71
N LYS A 252 13.21 23.42 -12.76
CA LYS A 252 14.01 24.14 -11.76
C LYS A 252 13.39 24.07 -10.36
N GLU A 253 12.07 24.07 -10.28
CA GLU A 253 11.34 23.93 -9.03
C GLU A 253 11.42 22.50 -8.48
N LEU A 254 11.26 21.47 -9.33
CA LEU A 254 11.49 20.09 -8.98
C LEU A 254 12.91 19.84 -8.44
N GLU A 255 13.92 20.39 -9.09
CA GLU A 255 15.32 20.26 -8.68
C GLU A 255 15.59 20.88 -7.31
N LYS A 256 15.02 22.06 -7.07
CA LYS A 256 15.12 22.73 -5.76
C LYS A 256 14.43 21.92 -4.66
N TYR A 257 13.36 21.22 -5.03
CA TYR A 257 12.54 20.47 -4.10
C TYR A 257 13.16 19.10 -3.77
N SER A 258 13.49 18.29 -4.77
CA SER A 258 14.08 16.97 -4.64
C SER A 258 14.92 16.61 -5.88
N GLN A 259 16.20 16.46 -5.66
CA GLN A 259 17.11 15.99 -6.71
C GLN A 259 16.77 14.56 -7.17
N GLU A 260 16.18 13.75 -6.30
CA GLU A 260 15.76 12.39 -6.62
C GLU A 260 14.56 12.41 -7.58
N LEU A 261 13.57 13.24 -7.29
CA LEU A 261 12.37 13.40 -8.13
C LEU A 261 12.74 13.98 -9.51
N ALA A 262 13.64 14.95 -9.53
CA ALA A 262 14.13 15.54 -10.77
C ALA A 262 14.91 14.56 -11.68
N LYS A 263 15.44 13.46 -11.14
CA LYS A 263 16.11 12.39 -11.91
C LYS A 263 15.16 11.31 -12.42
N ARG A 264 13.87 11.36 -12.05
CA ARG A 264 12.90 10.37 -12.51
C ARG A 264 12.69 10.49 -14.02
N LYS A 265 12.27 9.36 -14.62
CA LYS A 265 11.89 9.33 -16.03
C LYS A 265 10.70 10.28 -16.25
N GLU A 266 10.82 11.14 -17.24
CA GLU A 266 9.84 12.16 -17.57
C GLU A 266 9.44 12.06 -19.05
N PHE A 267 8.17 12.21 -19.32
CA PHE A 267 7.65 12.47 -20.66
C PHE A 267 6.78 13.72 -20.66
N ILE A 268 6.70 14.41 -21.79
CA ILE A 268 5.96 15.66 -21.90
C ILE A 268 4.57 15.39 -22.50
N LEU A 269 3.55 15.95 -21.87
CA LEU A 269 2.17 15.97 -22.34
C LEU A 269 1.80 17.38 -22.78
N LEU A 270 1.67 17.59 -24.08
CA LEU A 270 1.11 18.82 -24.61
C LEU A 270 -0.41 18.71 -24.59
N THR A 271 -1.03 19.43 -23.70
CA THR A 271 -2.49 19.39 -23.43
C THR A 271 -3.24 20.44 -24.22
N LYS A 272 -4.57 20.29 -24.32
CA LYS A 272 -5.48 21.22 -24.99
C LYS A 272 -5.16 21.40 -26.50
N SER A 273 -4.86 20.30 -27.18
CA SER A 273 -4.55 20.33 -28.62
C SER A 273 -5.72 20.73 -29.50
N ASP A 274 -6.93 20.59 -28.98
CA ASP A 274 -8.19 21.02 -29.60
C ASP A 274 -8.31 22.54 -29.83
N LEU A 275 -7.51 23.34 -29.08
CA LEU A 275 -7.55 24.79 -29.15
C LEU A 275 -6.64 25.40 -30.25
N LEU A 276 -5.84 24.59 -30.92
CA LEU A 276 -4.89 25.04 -31.94
C LEU A 276 -5.00 24.26 -33.25
N ASP A 277 -4.71 24.95 -34.36
CA ASP A 277 -4.60 24.31 -35.67
C ASP A 277 -3.41 23.34 -35.72
N ALA A 278 -3.56 22.24 -36.47
CA ALA A 278 -2.55 21.19 -36.58
C ALA A 278 -1.15 21.71 -37.00
N GLY A 279 -1.08 22.73 -37.85
CA GLY A 279 0.19 23.37 -38.25
C GLY A 279 0.93 23.99 -37.07
N LYS A 280 0.21 24.71 -36.19
CA LYS A 280 0.78 25.35 -34.98
C LYS A 280 1.19 24.29 -33.93
N VAL A 281 0.39 23.24 -33.80
CA VAL A 281 0.71 22.12 -32.93
C VAL A 281 2.04 21.48 -33.31
N ASN A 282 2.26 21.21 -34.62
CA ASN A 282 3.51 20.60 -35.09
C ASN A 282 4.73 21.47 -34.80
N VAL A 283 4.64 22.80 -35.00
CA VAL A 283 5.73 23.73 -34.67
C VAL A 283 6.10 23.64 -33.19
N LYS A 284 5.10 23.67 -32.30
CA LYS A 284 5.29 23.57 -30.86
C LYS A 284 5.84 22.21 -30.39
N ILE A 285 5.48 21.12 -31.09
CA ILE A 285 6.06 19.78 -30.84
C ILE A 285 7.57 19.80 -31.15
N GLU A 286 7.97 20.35 -32.32
CA GLU A 286 9.39 20.39 -32.70
C GLU A 286 10.19 21.29 -31.74
N GLU A 287 9.62 22.38 -31.28
CA GLU A 287 10.23 23.23 -30.24
C GLU A 287 10.51 22.47 -28.97
N ILE A 288 9.53 21.78 -28.40
CA ILE A 288 9.67 21.09 -27.12
C ILE A 288 10.50 19.81 -27.21
N LYS A 289 10.58 19.16 -28.39
CA LYS A 289 11.45 18.00 -28.64
C LYS A 289 12.94 18.32 -28.50
N THR A 290 13.32 19.59 -28.52
CA THR A 290 14.71 20.01 -28.27
C THR A 290 15.16 19.69 -26.85
N VAL A 291 14.26 19.63 -25.88
CA VAL A 291 14.54 19.36 -24.46
C VAL A 291 14.15 17.95 -24.01
N ASN A 292 13.11 17.37 -24.60
CA ASN A 292 12.71 15.99 -24.35
C ASN A 292 12.11 15.38 -25.61
N LYS A 293 12.65 14.25 -26.06
CA LYS A 293 12.15 13.55 -27.27
C LYS A 293 10.85 12.78 -27.02
N ASP A 294 10.53 12.50 -25.77
CA ASP A 294 9.34 11.74 -25.38
C ASP A 294 8.17 12.70 -25.16
N VAL A 295 7.50 13.09 -26.25
CA VAL A 295 6.39 14.06 -26.29
C VAL A 295 5.13 13.39 -26.80
N LEU A 296 4.02 13.61 -26.10
CA LEU A 296 2.67 13.22 -26.51
C LEU A 296 1.78 14.46 -26.57
N VAL A 297 0.89 14.50 -27.54
CA VAL A 297 -0.16 15.52 -27.66
C VAL A 297 -1.48 14.90 -27.24
N VAL A 298 -2.25 15.60 -26.40
CA VAL A 298 -3.50 15.08 -25.88
C VAL A 298 -4.57 16.17 -25.76
N SER A 299 -5.80 15.78 -26.09
CA SER A 299 -7.01 16.54 -25.73
C SER A 299 -7.99 15.63 -24.98
N ILE A 300 -8.65 16.19 -23.97
CA ILE A 300 -9.74 15.49 -23.27
C ILE A 300 -10.96 15.24 -24.18
N HIS A 301 -11.05 15.94 -25.30
CA HIS A 301 -12.11 15.80 -26.30
C HIS A 301 -11.77 14.83 -27.43
N ASP A 302 -10.53 14.31 -27.45
CA ASP A 302 -10.04 13.39 -28.47
C ASP A 302 -9.72 12.01 -27.85
N TRP A 303 -10.60 11.04 -28.14
CA TRP A 303 -10.50 9.68 -27.64
C TRP A 303 -9.20 8.97 -28.08
N GLU A 304 -8.75 9.16 -29.34
CA GLU A 304 -7.56 8.49 -29.85
C GLU A 304 -6.29 8.94 -29.09
N SER A 305 -6.19 10.23 -28.80
CA SER A 305 -5.08 10.78 -28.04
C SER A 305 -5.08 10.27 -26.59
N LEU A 306 -6.27 10.12 -25.97
CA LEU A 306 -6.41 9.55 -24.63
C LEU A 306 -6.02 8.08 -24.58
N GLU A 307 -6.42 7.27 -25.57
CA GLU A 307 -6.02 5.86 -25.66
C GLU A 307 -4.51 5.73 -25.91
N THR A 308 -3.93 6.60 -26.73
CA THR A 308 -2.49 6.66 -26.94
C THR A 308 -1.75 6.96 -25.62
N LEU A 309 -2.26 7.89 -24.83
CA LEU A 309 -1.71 8.21 -23.52
C LEU A 309 -1.82 7.03 -22.54
N LYS A 310 -2.97 6.34 -22.48
CA LYS A 310 -3.14 5.14 -21.65
C LYS A 310 -2.13 4.06 -22.01
N ASN A 311 -2.01 3.74 -23.31
CA ASN A 311 -1.06 2.76 -23.80
C ASN A 311 0.39 3.13 -23.45
N LYS A 312 0.72 4.41 -23.55
CA LYS A 312 2.02 4.93 -23.11
C LYS A 312 2.26 4.72 -21.64
N ILE A 313 1.29 5.06 -20.78
CA ILE A 313 1.36 4.86 -19.33
C ILE A 313 1.56 3.37 -19.02
N PHE A 314 0.77 2.46 -19.62
CA PHE A 314 0.93 1.01 -19.43
C PHE A 314 2.29 0.48 -19.87
N SER A 315 2.89 1.05 -20.90
CA SER A 315 4.22 0.63 -21.39
C SER A 315 5.38 1.09 -20.50
N LEU A 316 5.18 2.09 -19.66
CA LEU A 316 6.21 2.73 -18.85
C LEU A 316 6.24 2.23 -17.39
N VAL A 317 5.10 1.74 -16.87
CA VAL A 317 4.91 1.27 -15.48
C VAL A 317 5.10 -0.22 -15.37
#